data_0e72f2ae7259d413f0140387759dc2da
#
_entry.id   0e72f2ae7259d413f0140387759dc2da
#
_cell.length_a   1.000
_cell.length_b   1.000
_cell.length_c   1.000
_cell.angle_alpha   90.00
_cell.angle_beta   90.00
_cell.angle_gamma   90.00
#
_symmetry.space_group_name_H-M   'P 1'
#
loop_
_entity.id
_entity.type
_entity.pdbx_description
1 polymer ?
#
loop_
_entity_poly.entity_id
_entity_poly.type
_entity_poly.pdbx_seq_one_letter_code
_entity_poly.pdbx_strand_id
1 'polypeptide(L)'
;MQELIKEIRQYAKLNQTEMAKKLNVGFATINRWENGHTQPTRLAQEKLLDLCEQYNIPAYEMILEGIKKITESLHTEGRLILYHGSKSGIVGPIMPISRERCDFGKGFYMGTAPEQSLTLVCDFEESKFYIVSIALEELNVSEIPANIDWAMVVAFHRGKMEKIQGTPLYEKYKAMTGNKDVVIGSIANDRMFFVIDNFFQENITDAALVGSLSALELGKQYVALTEKACQAIRVEKEVPLSYFEKKVFQKVSERNRKKGIDLANAICKDHRREGRFFDEILALAQKGGV
;
A
#
# COMPACT_ATOMS: atom_id res chain seq x y z
N MET A 1 12.05 13.41 10.47
CA MET A 1 11.58 14.42 11.48
C MET A 1 12.33 15.75 11.44
N GLN A 2 13.66 15.78 11.45
CA GLN A 2 14.45 17.04 11.51
C GLN A 2 14.04 18.04 10.43
N GLU A 3 14.23 17.71 9.15
CA GLU A 3 13.86 18.57 8.02
C GLU A 3 12.35 18.87 8.00
N LEU A 4 11.52 17.88 8.30
CA LEU A 4 10.06 18.02 8.32
C LEU A 4 9.61 19.10 9.34
N ILE A 5 10.19 19.15 10.54
CA ILE A 5 9.87 20.18 11.55
C ILE A 5 10.21 21.57 11.01
N LYS A 6 11.37 21.72 10.37
CA LYS A 6 11.81 22.96 9.76
C LYS A 6 10.90 23.40 8.62
N GLU A 7 10.52 22.47 7.73
CA GLU A 7 9.58 22.71 6.63
C GLU A 7 8.19 23.11 7.15
N ILE A 8 7.65 22.42 8.17
CA ILE A 8 6.39 22.78 8.86
C ILE A 8 6.46 24.23 9.39
N ARG A 9 7.53 24.59 10.10
CA ARG A 9 7.69 25.94 10.64
C ARG A 9 7.75 26.99 9.54
N GLN A 10 8.52 26.74 8.49
CA GLN A 10 8.67 27.66 7.37
C GLN A 10 7.34 27.86 6.62
N TYR A 11 6.58 26.78 6.42
CA TYR A 11 5.25 26.85 5.78
C TYR A 11 4.28 27.70 6.62
N ALA A 12 4.30 27.54 7.94
CA ALA A 12 3.50 28.35 8.86
C ALA A 12 4.00 29.81 8.96
N LYS A 13 5.12 30.16 8.32
CA LYS A 13 5.78 31.49 8.40
C LYS A 13 6.14 31.89 9.83
N LEU A 14 6.52 30.93 10.66
CA LEU A 14 6.91 31.13 12.03
C LEU A 14 8.45 31.17 12.15
N ASN A 15 8.98 32.03 13.03
CA ASN A 15 10.34 31.86 13.51
C ASN A 15 10.40 30.80 14.62
N GLN A 16 11.61 30.38 15.01
CA GLN A 16 11.78 29.31 16.01
C GLN A 16 11.18 29.70 17.40
N THR A 17 11.22 30.98 17.78
CA THR A 17 10.65 31.46 19.05
C THR A 17 9.11 31.40 19.00
N GLU A 18 8.50 31.76 17.90
CA GLU A 18 7.05 31.72 17.72
C GLU A 18 6.54 30.27 17.72
N MET A 19 7.24 29.38 17.01
CA MET A 19 6.92 27.95 17.03
C MET A 19 7.08 27.35 18.43
N ALA A 20 8.13 27.73 19.16
CA ALA A 20 8.36 27.29 20.53
C ALA A 20 7.20 27.67 21.46
N LYS A 21 6.70 28.91 21.35
CA LYS A 21 5.53 29.38 22.12
C LYS A 21 4.28 28.56 21.79
N LYS A 22 4.02 28.30 20.50
CA LYS A 22 2.84 27.52 20.07
C LYS A 22 2.89 26.07 20.55
N LEU A 23 4.05 25.46 20.53
CA LEU A 23 4.24 24.08 21.00
C LEU A 23 4.44 23.98 22.52
N ASN A 24 4.49 25.13 23.22
CA ASN A 24 4.78 25.22 24.65
C ASN A 24 6.10 24.51 25.04
N VAL A 25 7.17 24.87 24.34
CA VAL A 25 8.55 24.39 24.57
C VAL A 25 9.51 25.55 24.54
N GLY A 26 10.77 25.34 24.95
CA GLY A 26 11.81 26.35 24.86
C GLY A 26 12.33 26.53 23.43
N PHE A 27 12.83 27.74 23.09
CA PHE A 27 13.52 28.00 21.82
C PHE A 27 14.65 26.98 21.55
N ALA A 28 15.49 26.72 22.56
CA ALA A 28 16.58 25.75 22.46
C ALA A 28 16.10 24.34 22.09
N THR A 29 14.86 23.98 22.43
CA THR A 29 14.27 22.70 22.10
C THR A 29 13.96 22.62 20.60
N ILE A 30 13.34 23.65 20.02
CA ILE A 30 13.09 23.73 18.58
C ILE A 30 14.41 23.68 17.81
N ASN A 31 15.40 24.46 18.24
CA ASN A 31 16.71 24.47 17.61
C ASN A 31 17.36 23.06 17.61
N ARG A 32 17.30 22.34 18.75
CA ARG A 32 17.82 20.96 18.84
C ARG A 32 17.07 19.99 17.91
N TRP A 33 15.75 20.12 17.76
CA TRP A 33 14.98 19.29 16.86
C TRP A 33 15.33 19.53 15.39
N GLU A 34 15.43 20.81 14.98
CA GLU A 34 15.76 21.21 13.62
C GLU A 34 17.22 20.89 13.23
N ASN A 35 18.10 20.70 14.20
CA ASN A 35 19.49 20.28 13.99
C ASN A 35 19.73 18.78 14.27
N GLY A 36 18.67 18.01 14.54
CA GLY A 36 18.74 16.55 14.72
C GLY A 36 19.38 16.08 16.02
N HIS A 37 19.66 16.99 16.98
CA HIS A 37 20.28 16.63 18.25
C HIS A 37 19.33 15.86 19.18
N THR A 38 18.02 16.10 19.08
CA THR A 38 16.99 15.41 19.85
C THR A 38 15.74 15.25 19.02
N GLN A 39 14.89 14.28 19.38
CA GLN A 39 13.59 14.09 18.76
C GLN A 39 12.47 14.68 19.64
N PRO A 40 11.36 15.18 19.04
CA PRO A 40 10.20 15.61 19.80
C PRO A 40 9.59 14.44 20.58
N THR A 41 9.18 14.70 21.83
CA THR A 41 8.37 13.75 22.60
C THR A 41 7.02 13.50 21.93
N ARG A 42 6.34 12.43 22.30
CA ARG A 42 4.98 12.13 21.77
C ARG A 42 4.03 13.31 21.94
N LEU A 43 3.99 13.93 23.11
CA LEU A 43 3.15 15.12 23.36
C LEU A 43 3.50 16.30 22.44
N ALA A 44 4.79 16.52 22.17
CA ALA A 44 5.21 17.56 21.24
C ALA A 44 4.80 17.23 19.79
N GLN A 45 4.84 15.96 19.40
CA GLN A 45 4.37 15.52 18.08
C GLN A 45 2.85 15.67 17.93
N GLU A 46 2.06 15.45 18.98
CA GLU A 46 0.62 15.75 18.99
C GLU A 46 0.35 17.25 18.76
N LYS A 47 1.07 18.12 19.46
CA LYS A 47 0.97 19.57 19.23
C LYS A 47 1.44 20.01 17.84
N LEU A 48 2.39 19.30 17.24
CA LEU A 48 2.77 19.52 15.84
C LEU A 48 1.63 19.16 14.87
N LEU A 49 0.87 18.12 15.16
CA LEU A 49 -0.33 17.77 14.38
C LEU A 49 -1.38 18.88 14.47
N ASP A 50 -1.66 19.38 15.68
CA ASP A 50 -2.60 20.49 15.90
C ASP A 50 -2.14 21.76 15.16
N LEU A 51 -0.83 22.04 15.18
CA LEU A 51 -0.24 23.16 14.42
C LEU A 51 -0.46 22.99 12.92
N CYS A 52 -0.26 21.78 12.39
CA CYS A 52 -0.50 21.50 10.97
C CYS A 52 -1.96 21.72 10.57
N GLU A 53 -2.90 21.33 11.41
CA GLU A 53 -4.32 21.60 11.19
C GLU A 53 -4.65 23.09 11.25
N GLN A 54 -4.14 23.81 12.26
CA GLN A 54 -4.38 25.24 12.42
C GLN A 54 -3.90 26.08 11.23
N TYR A 55 -2.77 25.68 10.63
CA TYR A 55 -2.14 26.42 9.53
C TYR A 55 -2.40 25.79 8.15
N ASN A 56 -3.24 24.75 8.06
CA ASN A 56 -3.51 23.97 6.85
C ASN A 56 -2.21 23.49 6.16
N ILE A 57 -1.25 22.99 6.95
CA ILE A 57 0.04 22.53 6.44
C ILE A 57 -0.14 21.17 5.75
N PRO A 58 0.35 21.00 4.52
CA PRO A 58 0.25 19.75 3.77
C PRO A 58 1.29 18.73 4.26
N ALA A 59 1.19 18.31 5.53
CA ALA A 59 2.17 17.42 6.17
C ALA A 59 2.32 16.07 5.47
N TYR A 60 1.24 15.56 4.87
CA TYR A 60 1.26 14.31 4.11
C TYR A 60 2.16 14.42 2.88
N GLU A 61 1.97 15.46 2.08
CA GLU A 61 2.75 15.74 0.88
C GLU A 61 4.22 16.01 1.21
N MET A 62 4.48 16.71 2.31
CA MET A 62 5.85 16.97 2.80
C MET A 62 6.58 15.67 3.17
N ILE A 63 5.90 14.74 3.85
CA ILE A 63 6.49 13.43 4.20
C ILE A 63 6.80 12.62 2.94
N LEU A 64 5.88 12.56 1.99
CA LEU A 64 6.10 11.85 0.72
C LEU A 64 7.26 12.45 -0.08
N GLU A 65 7.36 13.78 -0.15
CA GLU A 65 8.47 14.44 -0.82
C GLU A 65 9.82 14.15 -0.11
N GLY A 66 9.82 14.08 1.22
CA GLY A 66 10.99 13.65 1.98
C GLY A 66 11.43 12.23 1.63
N ILE A 67 10.49 11.29 1.52
CA ILE A 67 10.76 9.91 1.10
C ILE A 67 11.28 9.86 -0.34
N LYS A 68 10.68 10.64 -1.24
CA LYS A 68 11.12 10.75 -2.64
C LYS A 68 12.56 11.23 -2.74
N LYS A 69 12.94 12.29 -2.01
CA LYS A 69 14.33 12.79 -1.95
C LYS A 69 15.31 11.70 -1.47
N ILE A 70 14.92 10.92 -0.44
CA ILE A 70 15.73 9.77 0.01
C ILE A 70 15.87 8.76 -1.12
N THR A 71 14.77 8.39 -1.77
CA THR A 71 14.74 7.41 -2.86
C THR A 71 15.64 7.84 -4.03
N GLU A 72 15.54 9.10 -4.45
CA GLU A 72 16.34 9.68 -5.55
C GLU A 72 17.84 9.74 -5.23
N SER A 73 18.20 9.76 -3.95
CA SER A 73 19.60 9.72 -3.52
C SER A 73 20.23 8.33 -3.57
N LEU A 74 19.43 7.27 -3.78
CA LEU A 74 19.93 5.89 -3.82
C LEU A 74 20.48 5.57 -5.21
N HIS A 75 21.65 4.91 -5.23
CA HIS A 75 22.29 4.43 -6.46
C HIS A 75 22.00 2.95 -6.62
N THR A 76 21.00 2.61 -7.42
CA THR A 76 20.51 1.23 -7.61
C THR A 76 20.58 0.81 -9.08
N GLU A 77 21.76 0.88 -9.70
CA GLU A 77 21.97 0.57 -11.11
C GLU A 77 21.30 -0.75 -11.53
N GLY A 78 20.46 -0.70 -12.58
CA GLY A 78 19.76 -1.87 -13.14
C GLY A 78 18.70 -2.49 -12.24
N ARG A 79 18.36 -1.88 -11.10
CA ARG A 79 17.39 -2.43 -10.14
C ARG A 79 16.16 -1.54 -10.02
N LEU A 80 15.00 -2.17 -9.91
CA LEU A 80 13.73 -1.47 -9.69
C LEU A 80 13.57 -1.12 -8.21
N ILE A 81 13.37 0.16 -7.90
CA ILE A 81 13.07 0.60 -6.55
C ILE A 81 11.59 0.41 -6.23
N LEU A 82 11.32 -0.16 -5.07
CA LEU A 82 10.00 -0.47 -4.55
C LEU A 82 9.94 -0.15 -3.04
N TYR A 83 8.75 -0.23 -2.46
CA TYR A 83 8.51 0.07 -1.06
C TYR A 83 7.86 -1.10 -0.34
N HIS A 84 8.30 -1.36 0.89
CA HIS A 84 7.75 -2.42 1.74
C HIS A 84 7.41 -1.88 3.13
N GLY A 85 6.26 -2.25 3.64
CA GLY A 85 5.84 -1.98 5.01
C GLY A 85 5.77 -3.28 5.82
N SER A 86 6.45 -3.31 6.96
CA SER A 86 6.40 -4.44 7.88
C SER A 86 5.84 -4.03 9.24
N LYS A 87 4.96 -4.83 9.82
CA LYS A 87 4.36 -4.57 11.14
C LYS A 87 5.36 -4.68 12.29
N SER A 88 6.38 -5.52 12.14
CA SER A 88 7.39 -5.82 13.18
C SER A 88 8.83 -5.72 12.69
N GLY A 89 9.04 -5.28 11.44
CA GLY A 89 10.36 -5.22 10.81
C GLY A 89 10.73 -6.51 10.06
N ILE A 90 11.81 -6.43 9.28
CA ILE A 90 12.42 -7.58 8.60
C ILE A 90 13.49 -8.15 9.54
N VAL A 91 13.38 -9.42 9.87
CA VAL A 91 14.35 -10.15 10.70
C VAL A 91 14.94 -11.30 9.89
N GLY A 92 16.26 -11.30 9.72
CA GLY A 92 16.96 -12.30 8.90
C GLY A 92 16.79 -12.09 7.39
N PRO A 93 16.96 -13.15 6.58
CA PRO A 93 16.83 -13.07 5.12
C PRO A 93 15.38 -12.77 4.71
N ILE A 94 15.21 -12.06 3.59
CA ILE A 94 13.90 -11.84 2.98
C ILE A 94 13.37 -13.19 2.48
N MET A 95 12.13 -13.51 2.87
CA MET A 95 11.48 -14.77 2.55
C MET A 95 10.02 -14.55 2.11
N PRO A 96 9.41 -15.45 1.33
CA PRO A 96 8.02 -15.35 0.90
C PRO A 96 7.05 -15.83 2.01
N ILE A 97 7.02 -15.14 3.14
CA ILE A 97 6.35 -15.56 4.39
C ILE A 97 5.11 -14.76 4.77
N SER A 98 4.46 -14.05 3.85
CA SER A 98 3.19 -13.39 4.16
C SER A 98 2.10 -14.40 4.54
N ARG A 99 0.93 -13.88 4.93
CA ARG A 99 -0.25 -14.72 5.17
C ARG A 99 -0.64 -15.49 3.91
N GLU A 100 -1.21 -16.69 4.07
CA GLU A 100 -1.60 -17.55 2.94
C GLU A 100 -2.66 -16.92 2.03
N ARG A 101 -3.64 -16.23 2.61
CA ARG A 101 -4.78 -15.63 1.88
C ARG A 101 -4.54 -14.16 1.51
N CYS A 102 -3.34 -13.84 1.03
CA CYS A 102 -3.07 -12.56 0.37
C CYS A 102 -3.47 -12.60 -1.10
N ASP A 103 -3.45 -11.46 -1.80
CA ASP A 103 -3.97 -11.32 -3.17
C ASP A 103 -3.32 -12.27 -4.18
N PHE A 104 -2.04 -12.58 -4.01
CA PHE A 104 -1.28 -13.53 -4.83
C PHE A 104 -0.66 -14.67 -4.00
N GLY A 105 -1.27 -14.98 -2.85
CA GLY A 105 -0.80 -16.03 -1.95
C GLY A 105 0.37 -15.62 -1.06
N LYS A 106 1.15 -16.59 -0.60
CA LYS A 106 2.37 -16.34 0.19
C LYS A 106 3.44 -15.66 -0.66
N GLY A 107 4.04 -14.59 -0.16
CA GLY A 107 5.08 -13.87 -0.87
C GLY A 107 5.66 -12.72 -0.04
N PHE A 108 6.65 -12.06 -0.60
CA PHE A 108 7.14 -10.78 -0.09
C PHE A 108 6.57 -9.66 -0.95
N TYR A 109 5.74 -8.82 -0.36
CA TYR A 109 4.92 -7.81 -1.05
C TYR A 109 5.61 -6.46 -1.06
N MET A 110 5.72 -5.83 -2.23
CA MET A 110 6.34 -4.53 -2.44
C MET A 110 5.43 -3.67 -3.31
N GLY A 111 5.31 -2.39 -3.02
CA GLY A 111 4.51 -1.44 -3.79
C GLY A 111 5.37 -0.48 -4.62
N THR A 112 4.81 0.06 -5.70
CA THR A 112 5.47 1.09 -6.52
C THR A 112 5.38 2.49 -5.92
N ALA A 113 4.46 2.69 -4.96
CA ALA A 113 4.24 3.97 -4.32
C ALA A 113 4.41 3.86 -2.80
N PRO A 114 5.15 4.78 -2.14
CA PRO A 114 5.44 4.70 -0.71
C PRO A 114 4.19 4.76 0.16
N GLU A 115 3.18 5.55 -0.23
CA GLU A 115 1.93 5.73 0.51
C GLU A 115 1.16 4.43 0.73
N GLN A 116 1.28 3.46 -0.17
CA GLN A 116 0.63 2.17 -0.06
C GLN A 116 1.19 1.36 1.11
N SER A 117 2.52 1.29 1.19
CA SER A 117 3.22 0.61 2.28
C SER A 117 3.07 1.35 3.61
N LEU A 118 3.09 2.69 3.58
CA LEU A 118 2.96 3.53 4.77
C LEU A 118 1.56 3.44 5.40
N THR A 119 0.50 3.50 4.59
CA THR A 119 -0.87 3.37 5.09
C THR A 119 -1.16 1.97 5.63
N LEU A 120 -0.51 0.94 5.10
CA LEU A 120 -0.66 -0.44 5.59
C LEU A 120 -0.09 -0.64 7.01
N VAL A 121 0.93 0.13 7.37
CA VAL A 121 1.68 -0.08 8.63
C VAL A 121 1.52 1.04 9.66
N CYS A 122 0.88 2.16 9.33
CA CYS A 122 0.76 3.33 10.20
C CYS A 122 0.01 3.05 11.53
N ASP A 123 -0.82 2.00 11.61
CA ASP A 123 -1.58 1.62 12.80
C ASP A 123 -0.76 0.78 13.79
N PHE A 124 0.44 0.31 13.41
CA PHE A 124 1.24 -0.57 14.25
C PHE A 124 2.41 0.20 14.89
N GLU A 125 2.60 0.02 16.20
CA GLU A 125 3.61 0.76 16.98
C GLU A 125 5.04 0.38 16.53
N GLU A 126 5.32 -0.92 16.40
CA GLU A 126 6.63 -1.46 16.01
C GLU A 126 6.86 -1.51 14.49
N SER A 127 5.97 -0.90 13.72
CA SER A 127 6.05 -0.96 12.27
C SER A 127 7.24 -0.21 11.70
N LYS A 128 7.76 -0.77 10.60
CA LYS A 128 8.89 -0.22 9.88
C LYS A 128 8.58 -0.09 8.39
N PHE A 129 9.13 0.93 7.79
CA PHE A 129 9.02 1.20 6.36
C PHE A 129 10.40 1.05 5.71
N TYR A 130 10.43 0.41 4.55
CA TYR A 130 11.65 0.09 3.83
C TYR A 130 11.57 0.57 2.38
N ILE A 131 12.66 1.15 1.91
CA ILE A 131 12.94 1.29 0.48
C ILE A 131 13.77 0.07 0.11
N VAL A 132 13.27 -0.69 -0.85
CA VAL A 132 13.90 -1.92 -1.33
C VAL A 132 14.17 -1.82 -2.82
N SER A 133 15.08 -2.65 -3.34
CA SER A 133 15.29 -2.79 -4.77
C SER A 133 15.23 -4.26 -5.18
N ILE A 134 14.80 -4.54 -6.41
CA ILE A 134 14.77 -5.89 -6.98
C ILE A 134 15.41 -5.89 -8.36
N ALA A 135 16.22 -6.94 -8.67
CA ALA A 135 16.67 -7.25 -10.00
C ALA A 135 15.73 -8.28 -10.63
N LEU A 136 15.15 -7.99 -11.79
CA LEU A 136 14.13 -8.84 -12.43
C LEU A 136 14.67 -9.69 -13.58
N GLU A 137 15.90 -9.47 -14.04
CA GLU A 137 16.44 -9.99 -15.31
C GLU A 137 16.45 -11.53 -15.41
N GLU A 138 16.70 -12.23 -14.31
CA GLU A 138 16.75 -13.69 -14.27
C GLU A 138 15.50 -14.34 -13.66
N LEU A 139 14.45 -13.58 -13.43
CA LEU A 139 13.24 -14.03 -12.77
C LEU A 139 12.12 -14.29 -13.78
N ASN A 140 11.35 -15.36 -13.52
CA ASN A 140 10.11 -15.62 -14.26
C ASN A 140 9.00 -14.70 -13.74
N VAL A 141 8.75 -13.60 -14.46
CA VAL A 141 7.81 -12.55 -14.08
C VAL A 141 6.51 -12.71 -14.84
N SER A 142 5.38 -12.52 -14.15
CA SER A 142 4.04 -12.42 -14.74
C SER A 142 3.38 -11.12 -14.31
N GLU A 143 2.83 -10.39 -15.27
CA GLU A 143 2.01 -9.19 -14.98
C GLU A 143 0.53 -9.51 -15.26
N ILE A 144 -0.32 -9.23 -14.28
CA ILE A 144 -1.78 -9.45 -14.34
C ILE A 144 -2.44 -8.08 -14.46
N PRO A 145 -3.07 -7.77 -15.61
CA PRO A 145 -3.72 -6.50 -15.83
C PRO A 145 -4.91 -6.30 -14.88
N ALA A 146 -5.24 -5.04 -14.57
CA ALA A 146 -6.34 -4.66 -13.70
C ALA A 146 -7.71 -4.88 -14.39
N ASN A 147 -8.13 -6.13 -14.50
CA ASN A 147 -9.38 -6.57 -15.11
C ASN A 147 -10.01 -7.70 -14.30
N ILE A 148 -11.00 -8.40 -14.88
CA ILE A 148 -11.65 -9.53 -14.23
C ILE A 148 -10.69 -10.67 -13.90
N ASP A 149 -9.66 -10.93 -14.73
CA ASP A 149 -8.68 -11.97 -14.44
C ASP A 149 -7.89 -11.69 -13.16
N TRP A 150 -7.54 -10.42 -12.90
CA TRP A 150 -6.92 -10.02 -11.63
C TRP A 150 -7.84 -10.35 -10.44
N ALA A 151 -9.11 -9.99 -10.51
CA ALA A 151 -10.06 -10.27 -9.43
C ALA A 151 -10.24 -11.77 -9.19
N MET A 152 -10.28 -12.55 -10.26
CA MET A 152 -10.40 -14.01 -10.18
C MET A 152 -9.12 -14.67 -9.62
N VAL A 153 -7.93 -14.15 -9.93
CA VAL A 153 -6.67 -14.59 -9.29
C VAL A 153 -6.70 -14.28 -7.80
N VAL A 154 -7.15 -13.09 -7.41
CA VAL A 154 -7.35 -12.75 -5.99
C VAL A 154 -8.37 -13.69 -5.34
N ALA A 155 -9.49 -14.00 -6.02
CA ALA A 155 -10.48 -14.98 -5.56
C ALA A 155 -9.87 -16.36 -5.33
N PHE A 156 -9.04 -16.82 -6.26
CA PHE A 156 -8.33 -18.09 -6.16
C PHE A 156 -7.45 -18.14 -4.90
N HIS A 157 -6.58 -17.18 -4.71
CA HIS A 157 -5.66 -17.15 -3.57
C HIS A 157 -6.36 -16.94 -2.22
N ARG A 158 -7.50 -16.25 -2.21
CA ARG A 158 -8.33 -16.08 -1.01
C ARG A 158 -9.23 -17.27 -0.70
N GLY A 159 -9.17 -18.37 -1.49
CA GLY A 159 -9.95 -19.60 -1.30
C GLY A 159 -11.44 -19.44 -1.65
N LYS A 160 -11.82 -18.45 -2.47
CA LYS A 160 -13.21 -18.23 -2.89
C LYS A 160 -13.66 -19.16 -4.04
N MET A 161 -12.70 -19.84 -4.67
CA MET A 161 -12.95 -20.72 -5.82
C MET A 161 -12.90 -22.22 -5.47
N GLU A 162 -12.85 -22.59 -4.22
CA GLU A 162 -12.74 -24.01 -3.79
C GLU A 162 -13.90 -24.88 -4.33
N LYS A 163 -15.11 -24.31 -4.48
CA LYS A 163 -16.30 -24.99 -5.01
C LYS A 163 -16.12 -25.52 -6.46
N ILE A 164 -15.20 -24.94 -7.23
CA ILE A 164 -14.96 -25.29 -8.63
C ILE A 164 -13.57 -25.90 -8.84
N GLN A 165 -12.94 -26.42 -7.78
CA GLN A 165 -11.63 -27.08 -7.87
C GLN A 165 -11.66 -28.19 -8.93
N GLY A 166 -10.62 -28.25 -9.78
CA GLY A 166 -10.49 -29.21 -10.87
C GLY A 166 -11.21 -28.81 -12.17
N THR A 167 -11.94 -27.68 -12.20
CA THR A 167 -12.47 -27.15 -13.47
C THR A 167 -11.40 -26.41 -14.28
N PRO A 168 -11.57 -26.27 -15.61
CA PRO A 168 -10.66 -25.48 -16.44
C PRO A 168 -10.46 -24.04 -15.95
N LEU A 169 -11.51 -23.41 -15.43
CA LEU A 169 -11.46 -22.06 -14.87
C LEU A 169 -10.56 -21.98 -13.62
N TYR A 170 -10.69 -22.96 -12.72
CA TYR A 170 -9.83 -23.05 -11.54
C TYR A 170 -8.34 -23.21 -11.91
N GLU A 171 -8.06 -24.13 -12.84
CA GLU A 171 -6.68 -24.40 -13.27
C GLU A 171 -6.09 -23.22 -14.07
N LYS A 172 -6.90 -22.47 -14.83
CA LYS A 172 -6.50 -21.21 -15.47
C LYS A 172 -5.90 -20.23 -14.46
N TYR A 173 -6.64 -19.90 -13.39
CA TYR A 173 -6.21 -18.88 -12.43
C TYR A 173 -5.10 -19.36 -11.51
N LYS A 174 -5.06 -20.66 -11.20
CA LYS A 174 -3.92 -21.30 -10.53
C LYS A 174 -2.63 -21.17 -11.36
N ALA A 175 -2.71 -21.37 -12.67
CA ALA A 175 -1.57 -21.30 -13.57
C ALA A 175 -1.02 -19.86 -13.75
N MET A 176 -1.86 -18.83 -13.59
CA MET A 176 -1.45 -17.43 -13.78
C MET A 176 -0.35 -16.99 -12.79
N THR A 177 -0.32 -17.58 -11.60
CA THR A 177 0.69 -17.33 -10.57
C THR A 177 1.59 -18.54 -10.32
N GLY A 178 1.20 -19.71 -10.81
CA GLY A 178 1.98 -20.94 -10.68
C GLY A 178 3.33 -20.86 -11.40
N ASN A 179 4.39 -21.37 -10.77
CA ASN A 179 5.75 -21.39 -11.31
C ASN A 179 6.30 -20.00 -11.70
N LYS A 180 5.80 -18.94 -11.05
CA LYS A 180 6.32 -17.58 -11.20
C LYS A 180 7.22 -17.22 -10.03
N ASP A 181 8.32 -16.52 -10.34
CA ASP A 181 9.18 -15.95 -9.30
C ASP A 181 8.58 -14.66 -8.76
N VAL A 182 8.06 -13.80 -9.65
CA VAL A 182 7.41 -12.54 -9.31
C VAL A 182 6.10 -12.40 -10.03
N VAL A 183 5.07 -11.97 -9.31
CA VAL A 183 3.79 -11.56 -9.88
C VAL A 183 3.61 -10.07 -9.67
N ILE A 184 3.23 -9.38 -10.75
CA ILE A 184 2.93 -7.94 -10.75
C ILE A 184 1.42 -7.79 -10.97
N GLY A 185 0.77 -6.96 -10.17
CA GLY A 185 -0.65 -6.67 -10.35
C GLY A 185 -1.07 -5.42 -9.60
N SER A 186 -2.32 -5.05 -9.74
CA SER A 186 -2.88 -3.93 -9.00
C SER A 186 -2.92 -4.20 -7.50
N ILE A 187 -2.76 -3.16 -6.70
CA ILE A 187 -2.91 -3.25 -5.25
C ILE A 187 -4.39 -3.17 -4.91
N ALA A 188 -4.88 -4.16 -4.17
CA ALA A 188 -6.14 -4.03 -3.47
C ALA A 188 -5.90 -3.17 -2.21
N ASN A 189 -5.96 -1.85 -2.33
CA ASN A 189 -5.99 -0.97 -1.18
C ASN A 189 -7.35 -1.08 -0.44
N ASP A 190 -7.49 -0.43 0.71
CA ASP A 190 -8.72 -0.45 1.51
C ASP A 190 -10.01 -0.16 0.72
N ARG A 191 -9.92 0.65 -0.34
CA ARG A 191 -11.04 0.99 -1.22
C ARG A 191 -11.45 -0.20 -2.09
N MET A 192 -10.44 -0.90 -2.65
CA MET A 192 -10.65 -2.08 -3.46
C MET A 192 -11.09 -3.28 -2.64
N PHE A 193 -10.65 -3.41 -1.40
CA PHE A 193 -11.15 -4.48 -0.53
C PHE A 193 -12.67 -4.47 -0.43
N PHE A 194 -13.27 -3.29 -0.25
CA PHE A 194 -14.72 -3.16 -0.22
C PHE A 194 -15.38 -3.63 -1.54
N VAL A 195 -14.83 -3.21 -2.68
CA VAL A 195 -15.36 -3.58 -4.01
C VAL A 195 -15.21 -5.08 -4.27
N ILE A 196 -14.02 -5.64 -4.00
CA ILE A 196 -13.73 -7.07 -4.18
C ILE A 196 -14.60 -7.92 -3.25
N ASP A 197 -14.75 -7.55 -1.99
CA ASP A 197 -15.59 -8.29 -1.06
C ASP A 197 -17.06 -8.22 -1.46
N ASN A 198 -17.57 -7.09 -1.97
CA ASN A 198 -18.92 -6.99 -2.51
C ASN A 198 -19.11 -7.87 -3.74
N PHE A 199 -18.12 -8.01 -4.62
CA PHE A 199 -18.18 -8.93 -5.74
C PHE A 199 -18.25 -10.39 -5.28
N PHE A 200 -17.41 -10.78 -4.32
CA PHE A 200 -17.44 -12.15 -3.78
C PHE A 200 -18.67 -12.46 -2.94
N GLN A 201 -19.36 -11.45 -2.44
CA GLN A 201 -20.63 -11.56 -1.70
C GLN A 201 -21.86 -11.40 -2.61
N GLU A 202 -21.67 -11.29 -3.93
CA GLU A 202 -22.72 -11.15 -4.92
C GLU A 202 -23.55 -9.86 -4.81
N ASN A 203 -22.97 -8.84 -4.22
CA ASN A 203 -23.60 -7.53 -4.13
C ASN A 203 -23.42 -6.71 -5.42
N ILE A 204 -22.38 -7.01 -6.20
CA ILE A 204 -22.06 -6.35 -7.47
C ILE A 204 -21.63 -7.36 -8.54
N THR A 205 -21.75 -6.98 -9.80
CA THR A 205 -21.34 -7.76 -10.96
C THR A 205 -19.87 -7.54 -11.32
N ASP A 206 -19.33 -8.37 -12.21
CA ASP A 206 -17.99 -8.21 -12.79
C ASP A 206 -17.83 -6.89 -13.57
N ALA A 207 -18.87 -6.40 -14.23
CA ALA A 207 -18.86 -5.11 -14.91
C ALA A 207 -18.69 -3.94 -13.92
N ALA A 208 -19.40 -3.95 -12.79
CA ALA A 208 -19.26 -2.97 -11.73
C ALA A 208 -17.86 -3.04 -11.07
N LEU A 209 -17.34 -4.25 -10.88
CA LEU A 209 -15.98 -4.45 -10.37
C LEU A 209 -14.94 -3.84 -11.31
N VAL A 210 -14.97 -4.17 -12.61
CA VAL A 210 -14.01 -3.66 -13.61
C VAL A 210 -14.10 -2.14 -13.74
N GLY A 211 -15.32 -1.57 -13.75
CA GLY A 211 -15.53 -0.13 -13.73
C GLY A 211 -14.89 0.54 -12.51
N SER A 212 -15.02 -0.07 -11.33
CA SER A 212 -14.39 0.42 -10.09
C SER A 212 -12.86 0.32 -10.12
N LEU A 213 -12.30 -0.76 -10.68
CA LEU A 213 -10.85 -0.92 -10.86
C LEU A 213 -10.25 0.20 -11.72
N SER A 214 -10.93 0.51 -12.84
CA SER A 214 -10.47 1.54 -13.76
C SER A 214 -10.53 2.95 -13.16
N ALA A 215 -11.52 3.23 -12.30
CA ALA A 215 -11.71 4.56 -11.72
C ALA A 215 -10.80 4.85 -10.51
N LEU A 216 -10.26 3.83 -9.85
CA LEU A 216 -9.52 4.00 -8.60
C LEU A 216 -8.01 4.24 -8.77
N GLU A 217 -7.48 4.26 -10.00
CA GLU A 217 -6.05 4.46 -10.30
C GLU A 217 -5.14 3.73 -9.30
N LEU A 218 -5.22 2.40 -9.30
CA LEU A 218 -4.50 1.58 -8.35
C LEU A 218 -3.00 1.51 -8.72
N GLY A 219 -2.13 1.73 -7.75
CA GLY A 219 -0.72 1.45 -7.91
C GLY A 219 -0.46 -0.04 -8.14
N LYS A 220 0.74 -0.38 -8.60
CA LYS A 220 1.17 -1.77 -8.79
C LYS A 220 1.85 -2.32 -7.55
N GLN A 221 1.63 -3.60 -7.29
CA GLN A 221 2.41 -4.39 -6.35
C GLN A 221 3.25 -5.43 -7.09
N TYR A 222 4.43 -5.68 -6.56
CA TYR A 222 5.35 -6.72 -6.96
C TYR A 222 5.42 -7.73 -5.83
N VAL A 223 5.14 -8.98 -6.10
CA VAL A 223 5.12 -10.03 -5.09
C VAL A 223 6.15 -11.09 -5.43
N ALA A 224 7.21 -11.17 -4.65
CA ALA A 224 8.20 -12.23 -4.76
C ALA A 224 7.64 -13.51 -4.12
N LEU A 225 7.38 -14.52 -4.94
CA LEU A 225 6.73 -15.77 -4.56
C LEU A 225 7.73 -16.89 -4.23
N THR A 226 8.97 -16.77 -4.66
CA THR A 226 10.01 -17.79 -4.47
C THR A 226 11.18 -17.24 -3.67
N GLU A 227 11.97 -18.16 -3.05
CA GLU A 227 13.21 -17.78 -2.39
C GLU A 227 14.20 -17.14 -3.37
N LYS A 228 14.26 -17.62 -4.63
CA LYS A 228 15.06 -17.03 -5.69
C LYS A 228 14.72 -15.55 -5.89
N ALA A 229 13.42 -15.23 -5.99
CA ALA A 229 12.98 -13.84 -6.11
C ALA A 229 13.30 -13.01 -4.86
N CYS A 230 13.15 -13.60 -3.67
CA CYS A 230 13.48 -12.92 -2.41
C CYS A 230 15.00 -12.63 -2.30
N GLN A 231 15.86 -13.52 -2.78
CA GLN A 231 17.32 -13.29 -2.85
C GLN A 231 17.73 -12.18 -3.83
N ALA A 232 16.90 -11.91 -4.83
CA ALA A 232 17.09 -10.79 -5.75
C ALA A 232 16.71 -9.44 -5.16
N ILE A 233 16.13 -9.38 -3.94
CA ILE A 233 15.73 -8.15 -3.26
C ILE A 233 16.85 -7.67 -2.34
N ARG A 234 17.06 -6.35 -2.29
CA ARG A 234 17.96 -5.69 -1.33
C ARG A 234 17.18 -4.65 -0.54
N VAL A 235 17.45 -4.55 0.76
CA VAL A 235 17.02 -3.43 1.58
C VAL A 235 18.00 -2.29 1.37
N GLU A 236 17.55 -1.25 0.69
CA GLU A 236 18.38 -0.06 0.41
C GLU A 236 18.36 0.89 1.61
N LYS A 237 17.18 1.03 2.24
CA LYS A 237 17.01 1.91 3.41
C LYS A 237 15.87 1.45 4.30
N GLU A 238 16.10 1.41 5.60
CA GLU A 238 15.04 1.44 6.61
C GLU A 238 14.76 2.91 6.96
N VAL A 239 13.51 3.32 6.84
CA VAL A 239 13.05 4.68 7.17
C VAL A 239 12.20 4.59 8.43
N PRO A 240 12.70 5.07 9.58
CA PRO A 240 11.93 5.04 10.81
C PRO A 240 10.75 6.02 10.71
N LEU A 241 9.56 5.57 11.12
CA LEU A 241 8.36 6.38 11.17
C LEU A 241 8.12 6.89 12.59
N SER A 242 8.09 8.20 12.72
CA SER A 242 7.70 8.85 13.97
C SER A 242 6.21 8.70 14.26
N TYR A 243 5.81 8.96 15.50
CA TYR A 243 4.39 9.02 15.87
C TYR A 243 3.62 10.05 15.02
N PHE A 244 4.21 11.22 14.77
CA PHE A 244 3.63 12.26 13.90
C PHE A 244 3.32 11.74 12.51
N GLU A 245 4.31 11.12 11.84
CA GLU A 245 4.15 10.59 10.49
C GLU A 245 3.07 9.51 10.42
N LYS A 246 3.07 8.57 11.38
CA LYS A 246 2.01 7.54 11.48
C LYS A 246 0.62 8.16 11.60
N LYS A 247 0.46 9.19 12.45
CA LYS A 247 -0.83 9.88 12.63
C LYS A 247 -1.29 10.63 11.38
N VAL A 248 -0.37 11.25 10.63
CA VAL A 248 -0.69 11.87 9.35
C VAL A 248 -1.22 10.83 8.36
N PHE A 249 -0.55 9.67 8.23
CA PHE A 249 -1.01 8.59 7.35
C PHE A 249 -2.33 7.96 7.80
N GLN A 250 -2.57 7.78 9.09
CA GLN A 250 -3.86 7.30 9.63
C GLN A 250 -5.01 8.21 9.18
N LYS A 251 -4.88 9.53 9.40
CA LYS A 251 -5.92 10.51 9.00
C LYS A 251 -6.19 10.50 7.49
N VAL A 252 -5.14 10.36 6.67
CA VAL A 252 -5.28 10.29 5.21
C VAL A 252 -5.91 8.96 4.78
N SER A 253 -5.51 7.84 5.38
CA SER A 253 -6.07 6.52 5.10
C SER A 253 -7.57 6.49 5.37
N GLU A 254 -8.03 6.98 6.54
CA GLU A 254 -9.46 7.07 6.89
C GLU A 254 -10.25 7.92 5.88
N ARG A 255 -9.72 9.10 5.51
CA ARG A 255 -10.35 9.99 4.53
C ARG A 255 -10.44 9.33 3.15
N ASN A 256 -9.37 8.67 2.74
CA ASN A 256 -9.29 7.99 1.46
C ASN A 256 -10.22 6.78 1.39
N ARG A 257 -10.34 6.02 2.49
CA ARG A 257 -11.29 4.89 2.60
C ARG A 257 -12.72 5.37 2.37
N LYS A 258 -13.15 6.43 3.04
CA LYS A 258 -14.50 7.00 2.86
C LYS A 258 -14.76 7.41 1.41
N LYS A 259 -13.88 8.22 0.82
CA LYS A 259 -14.01 8.64 -0.59
C LYS A 259 -14.06 7.45 -1.56
N GLY A 260 -13.26 6.40 -1.31
CA GLY A 260 -13.25 5.22 -2.15
C GLY A 260 -14.54 4.41 -2.08
N ILE A 261 -15.14 4.28 -0.89
CA ILE A 261 -16.44 3.63 -0.71
C ILE A 261 -17.54 4.41 -1.45
N ASP A 262 -17.57 5.74 -1.32
CA ASP A 262 -18.56 6.58 -2.00
C ASP A 262 -18.45 6.46 -3.53
N LEU A 263 -17.24 6.46 -4.08
CA LEU A 263 -16.98 6.27 -5.50
C LEU A 263 -17.41 4.87 -5.98
N ALA A 264 -17.03 3.82 -5.25
CA ALA A 264 -17.42 2.46 -5.56
C ALA A 264 -18.95 2.29 -5.58
N ASN A 265 -19.65 2.86 -4.60
CA ASN A 265 -21.11 2.83 -4.54
C ASN A 265 -21.77 3.54 -5.73
N ALA A 266 -21.19 4.66 -6.21
CA ALA A 266 -21.68 5.35 -7.41
C ALA A 266 -21.54 4.47 -8.65
N ILE A 267 -20.35 3.89 -8.88
CA ILE A 267 -20.08 3.00 -10.04
C ILE A 267 -20.97 1.76 -10.00
N CYS A 268 -21.16 1.14 -8.83
CA CYS A 268 -22.03 -0.01 -8.67
C CYS A 268 -23.49 0.28 -9.05
N LYS A 269 -23.98 1.51 -8.82
CA LYS A 269 -25.32 1.92 -9.27
C LYS A 269 -25.41 2.04 -10.78
N ASP A 270 -24.38 2.60 -11.41
CA ASP A 270 -24.35 2.79 -12.88
C ASP A 270 -24.32 1.47 -13.63
N HIS A 271 -23.60 0.46 -13.12
CA HIS A 271 -23.47 -0.87 -13.73
C HIS A 271 -24.43 -1.94 -13.19
N ARG A 272 -25.47 -1.56 -12.45
CA ARG A 272 -26.35 -2.49 -11.70
C ARG A 272 -27.03 -3.58 -12.57
N ARG A 273 -27.17 -3.35 -13.87
CA ARG A 273 -27.85 -4.25 -14.82
C ARG A 273 -26.91 -4.89 -15.82
N GLU A 274 -25.61 -4.70 -15.67
CA GLU A 274 -24.59 -5.17 -16.59
C GLU A 274 -23.74 -6.25 -15.94
N GLY A 275 -23.25 -7.21 -16.76
CA GLY A 275 -22.32 -8.25 -16.32
C GLY A 275 -22.95 -9.42 -15.58
N ARG A 276 -22.12 -10.19 -14.86
CA ARG A 276 -22.47 -11.41 -14.12
C ARG A 276 -22.05 -11.33 -12.67
N PHE A 277 -22.81 -11.96 -11.79
CA PHE A 277 -22.43 -12.16 -10.41
C PHE A 277 -21.38 -13.27 -10.28
N PHE A 278 -20.65 -13.27 -9.18
CA PHE A 278 -19.53 -14.19 -8.97
C PHE A 278 -19.96 -15.66 -9.01
N ASP A 279 -21.04 -16.06 -8.32
CA ASP A 279 -21.55 -17.44 -8.35
C ASP A 279 -22.11 -17.85 -9.73
N GLU A 280 -22.59 -16.91 -10.54
CA GLU A 280 -22.98 -17.21 -11.94
C GLU A 280 -21.77 -17.60 -12.79
N ILE A 281 -20.63 -16.89 -12.60
CA ILE A 281 -19.36 -17.21 -13.27
C ILE A 281 -18.89 -18.60 -12.84
N LEU A 282 -18.94 -18.90 -11.54
CA LEU A 282 -18.55 -20.21 -11.01
C LEU A 282 -19.49 -21.34 -11.50
N ALA A 283 -20.79 -21.10 -11.56
CA ALA A 283 -21.76 -22.07 -12.03
C ALA A 283 -21.60 -22.42 -13.53
N LEU A 284 -21.24 -21.44 -14.36
CA LEU A 284 -20.90 -21.66 -15.76
C LEU A 284 -19.67 -22.56 -15.91
N ALA A 285 -18.64 -22.32 -15.11
CA ALA A 285 -17.43 -23.13 -15.11
C ALA A 285 -17.68 -24.58 -14.71
N GLN A 286 -18.58 -24.85 -13.75
CA GLN A 286 -18.98 -26.22 -13.36
C GLN A 286 -19.71 -26.97 -14.47
N LYS A 287 -20.46 -26.25 -15.33
CA LYS A 287 -21.20 -26.85 -16.46
C LYS A 287 -20.34 -27.05 -17.71
N GLY A 288 -19.04 -26.78 -17.64
CA GLY A 288 -18.13 -26.90 -18.79
C GLY A 288 -18.31 -25.81 -19.85
N GLY A 289 -18.98 -24.73 -19.52
CA GLY A 289 -19.23 -23.57 -20.37
C GLY A 289 -18.30 -22.41 -20.08
N VAL A 290 -17.06 -22.48 -20.58
CA VAL A 290 -16.18 -21.29 -20.77
C VAL A 290 -15.41 -21.46 -22.06
#